data_0b0d5b7b0e3ceb0c826293c2ccd25527
#
_entry.id   0b0d5b7b0e3ceb0c826293c2ccd25527
#
_cell.length_a   1.000
_cell.length_b   1.000
_cell.length_c   1.000
_cell.angle_alpha   90.00
_cell.angle_beta   90.00
_cell.angle_gamma   90.00
#
_symmetry.space_group_name_H-M   'P 1'
#
loop_
_entity.id
_entity.type
_entity.pdbx_description
1 polymer ?
#
loop_
_entity_poly.entity_id
_entity_poly.type
_entity_poly.pdbx_seq_one_letter_code
_entity_poly.pdbx_strand_id
1 'polypeptide(L)'
;IVNFCSESALRPLTRVVGYGSAKAAIGNYTRYMATELATKFSPELRVNAIVPGFLLTNQNRALLTNPDGSYTDRAKTIIAHTPCGRFAEPEELFGTIHYLISDASSFVTGALSVVDGGFDAFSI
;
A
#
# COMPACT_ATOMS: atom_id res chain seq x y z
N ILE A 1 0.45 11.86 -10.51
CA ILE A 1 -0.46 10.70 -10.34
C ILE A 1 0.02 9.89 -9.15
N VAL A 2 -0.93 9.47 -8.28
CA VAL A 2 -0.65 8.55 -7.17
C VAL A 2 -1.58 7.34 -7.31
N ASN A 3 -1.00 6.16 -7.49
CA ASN A 3 -1.70 4.90 -7.58
C ASN A 3 -1.78 4.24 -6.19
N PHE A 4 -2.83 3.45 -5.95
CA PHE A 4 -2.96 2.64 -4.75
C PHE A 4 -2.54 1.20 -5.04
N CYS A 5 -1.35 0.84 -4.56
CA CYS A 5 -0.83 -0.52 -4.55
C CYS A 5 -1.29 -1.28 -3.29
N SER A 6 -0.51 -2.20 -2.78
CA SER A 6 -0.79 -2.98 -1.55
C SER A 6 0.46 -3.76 -1.15
N GLU A 7 0.57 -4.10 0.12
CA GLU A 7 1.56 -5.07 0.62
C GLU A 7 1.53 -6.40 -0.14
N SER A 8 0.34 -6.84 -0.57
CA SER A 8 0.19 -8.06 -1.38
C SER A 8 0.86 -8.00 -2.75
N ALA A 9 1.30 -6.83 -3.21
CA ALA A 9 2.12 -6.67 -4.40
C ALA A 9 3.60 -6.92 -4.15
N LEU A 10 4.07 -6.71 -2.93
CA LEU A 10 5.46 -6.87 -2.52
C LEU A 10 5.71 -8.28 -1.96
N ARG A 11 4.73 -8.82 -1.21
CA ARG A 11 4.79 -10.14 -0.60
C ARG A 11 3.54 -10.94 -0.94
N PRO A 12 3.66 -12.25 -1.24
CA PRO A 12 2.51 -13.10 -1.51
C PRO A 12 1.75 -13.36 -0.20
N LEU A 13 0.59 -12.73 -0.07
CA LEU A 13 -0.32 -12.98 1.05
C LEU A 13 -1.25 -14.15 0.75
N THR A 14 -1.49 -15.01 1.74
CA THR A 14 -2.37 -16.17 1.60
C THR A 14 -3.81 -15.76 1.30
N ARG A 15 -4.52 -16.57 0.51
CA ARG A 15 -5.96 -16.44 0.17
C ARG A 15 -6.33 -15.27 -0.75
N VAL A 16 -5.36 -14.52 -1.27
CA VAL A 16 -5.64 -13.31 -2.08
C VAL A 16 -4.82 -13.27 -3.38
N VAL A 17 -4.61 -14.42 -4.03
CA VAL A 17 -3.75 -14.54 -5.22
C VAL A 17 -4.16 -13.58 -6.35
N GLY A 18 -5.45 -13.49 -6.68
CA GLY A 18 -5.93 -12.58 -7.73
C GLY A 18 -5.73 -11.11 -7.37
N TYR A 19 -6.04 -10.74 -6.12
CA TYR A 19 -5.81 -9.39 -5.63
C TYR A 19 -4.32 -9.04 -5.63
N GLY A 20 -3.46 -9.92 -5.09
CA GLY A 20 -2.02 -9.70 -5.04
C GLY A 20 -1.41 -9.53 -6.44
N SER A 21 -1.80 -10.39 -7.39
CA SER A 21 -1.35 -10.29 -8.79
C SER A 21 -1.78 -8.97 -9.44
N ALA A 22 -3.02 -8.54 -9.22
CA ALA A 22 -3.52 -7.25 -9.73
C ALA A 22 -2.75 -6.06 -9.12
N LYS A 23 -2.46 -6.11 -7.83
CA LYS A 23 -1.69 -5.05 -7.14
C LYS A 23 -0.21 -5.04 -7.56
N ALA A 24 0.39 -6.19 -7.83
CA ALA A 24 1.73 -6.27 -8.41
C ALA A 24 1.77 -5.64 -9.83
N ALA A 25 0.75 -5.86 -10.62
CA ALA A 25 0.61 -5.20 -11.92
C ALA A 25 0.53 -3.68 -11.79
N ILE A 26 -0.19 -3.13 -10.79
CA ILE A 26 -0.22 -1.69 -10.50
C ILE A 26 1.17 -1.16 -10.12
N GLY A 27 1.93 -1.89 -9.33
CA GLY A 27 3.30 -1.52 -8.99
C GLY A 27 4.21 -1.40 -10.22
N ASN A 28 4.16 -2.39 -11.11
CA ASN A 28 4.92 -2.36 -12.36
C ASN A 28 4.42 -1.26 -13.31
N TYR A 29 3.10 -1.11 -13.47
CA TYR A 29 2.48 -0.05 -14.27
C TYR A 29 2.89 1.35 -13.79
N THR A 30 2.98 1.58 -12.48
CA THR A 30 3.44 2.84 -11.90
C THR A 30 4.84 3.20 -12.39
N ARG A 31 5.77 2.24 -12.35
CA ARG A 31 7.15 2.44 -12.82
C ARG A 31 7.22 2.69 -14.33
N TYR A 32 6.48 1.91 -15.10
CA TYR A 32 6.40 2.08 -16.54
C TYR A 32 5.86 3.48 -16.90
N MET A 33 4.74 3.88 -16.31
CA MET A 33 4.12 5.18 -16.60
C MET A 33 4.97 6.36 -16.12
N ALA A 34 5.75 6.20 -15.05
CA ALA A 34 6.67 7.22 -14.57
C ALA A 34 7.71 7.59 -15.64
N THR A 35 8.29 6.58 -16.29
CA THR A 35 9.27 6.80 -17.37
C THR A 35 8.61 7.25 -18.66
N GLU A 36 7.49 6.63 -19.03
CA GLU A 36 6.76 6.93 -20.26
C GLU A 36 6.29 8.38 -20.32
N LEU A 37 5.63 8.86 -19.25
CA LEU A 37 5.13 10.23 -19.21
C LEU A 37 6.26 11.27 -19.12
N ALA A 38 7.27 11.01 -18.32
CA ALA A 38 8.40 11.93 -18.16
C ALA A 38 9.21 12.09 -19.46
N THR A 39 9.42 11.01 -20.20
CA THR A 39 10.27 11.04 -21.42
C THR A 39 9.53 11.51 -22.66
N LYS A 40 8.24 11.19 -22.79
CA LYS A 40 7.46 11.47 -24.00
C LYS A 40 6.61 12.73 -23.95
N PHE A 41 6.28 13.21 -22.75
CA PHE A 41 5.34 14.33 -22.60
C PHE A 41 5.96 15.49 -21.82
N SER A 42 6.31 15.29 -20.55
CA SER A 42 6.96 16.32 -19.73
C SER A 42 7.70 15.70 -18.54
N PRO A 43 8.93 16.12 -18.23
CA PRO A 43 9.67 15.70 -17.05
C PRO A 43 9.01 16.11 -15.71
N GLU A 44 8.04 17.01 -15.76
CA GLU A 44 7.25 17.41 -14.59
C GLU A 44 6.13 16.42 -14.24
N LEU A 45 5.78 15.52 -15.18
CA LEU A 45 4.76 14.49 -14.95
C LEU A 45 5.34 13.36 -14.10
N ARG A 46 4.80 13.22 -12.91
CA ARG A 46 5.26 12.22 -11.94
C ARG A 46 4.17 11.19 -11.69
N VAL A 47 4.58 9.92 -11.59
CA VAL A 47 3.68 8.80 -11.26
C VAL A 47 4.32 7.99 -10.15
N ASN A 48 3.66 7.93 -9.01
CA ASN A 48 4.10 7.17 -7.84
C ASN A 48 2.96 6.28 -7.35
N ALA A 49 3.26 5.37 -6.45
CA ALA A 49 2.23 4.61 -5.75
C ALA A 49 2.45 4.66 -4.24
N ILE A 50 1.35 4.62 -3.50
CA ILE A 50 1.36 4.29 -2.09
C ILE A 50 1.09 2.80 -1.93
N VAL A 51 1.78 2.17 -0.99
CA VAL A 51 1.65 0.76 -0.63
C VAL A 51 1.17 0.68 0.82
N PRO A 52 -0.15 0.70 1.04
CA PRO A 52 -0.70 0.58 2.39
C PRO A 52 -0.50 -0.83 2.94
N GLY A 53 -0.21 -0.90 4.23
CA GLY A 53 -0.37 -2.10 5.02
C GLY A 53 -1.84 -2.41 5.29
N PHE A 54 -2.13 -2.98 6.45
CA PHE A 54 -3.48 -3.37 6.79
C PHE A 54 -4.25 -2.27 7.52
N LEU A 55 -5.36 -1.85 6.90
CA LEU A 55 -6.38 -0.98 7.49
C LEU A 55 -7.64 -1.79 7.71
N LEU A 56 -8.38 -1.50 8.78
CA LEU A 56 -9.71 -2.10 8.97
C LEU A 56 -10.73 -1.26 8.21
N THR A 57 -11.26 -1.81 7.12
CA THR A 57 -12.20 -1.16 6.22
C THR A 57 -13.50 -1.95 6.10
N ASN A 58 -14.56 -1.35 5.56
CA ASN A 58 -15.80 -2.07 5.27
C ASN A 58 -15.59 -3.27 4.34
N GLN A 59 -14.61 -3.18 3.42
CA GLN A 59 -14.30 -4.26 2.47
C GLN A 59 -13.77 -5.52 3.15
N ASN A 60 -12.95 -5.38 4.20
CA ASN A 60 -12.28 -6.50 4.84
C ASN A 60 -12.77 -6.81 6.26
N ARG A 61 -13.72 -6.03 6.79
CA ARG A 61 -14.25 -6.19 8.14
C ARG A 61 -14.75 -7.60 8.41
N ALA A 62 -15.52 -8.17 7.50
CA ALA A 62 -16.06 -9.53 7.63
C ALA A 62 -14.97 -10.63 7.68
N LEU A 63 -13.76 -10.35 7.19
CA LEU A 63 -12.61 -11.27 7.23
C LEU A 63 -11.76 -11.09 8.50
N LEU A 64 -11.85 -9.92 9.12
CA LEU A 64 -10.95 -9.52 10.20
C LEU A 64 -11.66 -9.39 11.55
N THR A 65 -12.99 -9.30 11.57
CA THR A 65 -13.78 -9.20 12.80
C THR A 65 -14.87 -10.27 12.87
N ASN A 66 -15.09 -10.78 14.07
CA ASN A 66 -16.21 -11.67 14.41
C ASN A 66 -17.50 -10.86 14.60
N PRO A 67 -18.69 -11.51 14.64
CA PRO A 67 -19.97 -10.82 14.89
C PRO A 67 -20.03 -10.04 16.21
N ASP A 68 -19.27 -10.46 17.22
CA ASP A 68 -19.15 -9.80 18.52
C ASP A 68 -18.17 -8.61 18.53
N GLY A 69 -17.54 -8.30 17.37
CA GLY A 69 -16.58 -7.23 17.22
C GLY A 69 -15.14 -7.61 17.58
N SER A 70 -14.89 -8.79 18.09
CA SER A 70 -13.53 -9.28 18.37
C SER A 70 -12.78 -9.60 17.08
N TYR A 71 -11.44 -9.59 17.14
CA TYR A 71 -10.61 -9.93 15.99
C TYR A 71 -10.59 -11.43 15.71
N THR A 72 -10.69 -11.77 14.43
CA THR A 72 -10.48 -13.15 13.95
C THR A 72 -9.01 -13.56 14.14
N ASP A 73 -8.73 -14.86 14.10
CA ASP A 73 -7.34 -15.36 14.19
C ASP A 73 -6.47 -14.82 13.04
N ARG A 74 -7.05 -14.60 11.86
CA ARG A 74 -6.36 -13.93 10.75
C ARG A 74 -5.97 -12.49 11.11
N ALA A 75 -6.85 -11.73 11.72
CA ALA A 75 -6.56 -10.37 12.16
C ALA A 75 -5.46 -10.34 13.22
N LYS A 76 -5.53 -11.24 14.20
CA LYS A 76 -4.49 -11.39 15.24
C LYS A 76 -3.12 -11.73 14.63
N THR A 77 -3.08 -12.62 13.64
CA THR A 77 -1.84 -12.98 12.93
C THR A 77 -1.25 -11.76 12.19
N ILE A 78 -2.09 -10.99 11.51
CA ILE A 78 -1.65 -9.77 10.82
C ILE A 78 -1.10 -8.75 11.82
N ILE A 79 -1.80 -8.49 12.92
CA ILE A 79 -1.37 -7.56 13.97
C ILE A 79 -0.06 -8.03 14.60
N ALA A 80 0.08 -9.32 14.89
CA ALA A 80 1.31 -9.88 15.45
C ALA A 80 2.52 -9.76 14.49
N HIS A 81 2.27 -9.74 13.18
CA HIS A 81 3.31 -9.53 12.17
C HIS A 81 3.55 -8.04 11.86
N THR A 82 2.75 -7.14 12.41
CA THR A 82 2.91 -5.70 12.23
C THR A 82 3.63 -5.11 13.45
N PRO A 83 4.87 -4.60 13.34
CA PRO A 83 5.62 -4.05 14.48
C PRO A 83 4.87 -2.96 15.26
N CYS A 84 4.06 -2.14 14.57
CA CYS A 84 3.22 -1.15 15.25
C CYS A 84 2.06 -1.76 16.05
N GLY A 85 1.81 -3.08 15.98
CA GLY A 85 0.89 -3.82 16.83
C GLY A 85 -0.59 -3.52 16.62
N ARG A 86 -1.00 -2.95 15.50
CA ARG A 86 -2.39 -2.58 15.18
C ARG A 86 -2.63 -2.44 13.69
N PHE A 87 -3.88 -2.35 13.30
CA PHE A 87 -4.26 -1.83 11.99
C PHE A 87 -4.01 -0.32 11.90
N ALA A 88 -3.73 0.16 10.70
CA ALA A 88 -3.63 1.59 10.44
C ALA A 88 -5.03 2.23 10.32
N GLU A 89 -5.08 3.52 10.61
CA GLU A 89 -6.23 4.38 10.30
C GLU A 89 -6.03 5.02 8.91
N PRO A 90 -7.11 5.31 8.16
CA PRO A 90 -7.01 5.90 6.82
C PRO A 90 -6.21 7.21 6.78
N GLU A 91 -6.31 8.02 7.83
CA GLU A 91 -5.64 9.31 7.97
C GLU A 91 -4.11 9.19 8.02
N GLU A 92 -3.59 8.03 8.42
CA GLU A 92 -2.15 7.76 8.48
C GLU A 92 -1.51 7.65 7.09
N LEU A 93 -2.31 7.50 6.04
CA LEU A 93 -1.86 7.56 4.66
C LEU A 93 -1.69 8.99 4.14
N PHE A 94 -2.37 9.97 4.74
CA PHE A 94 -2.48 11.32 4.21
C PHE A 94 -1.13 12.03 4.12
N GLY A 95 -0.24 11.85 5.11
CA GLY A 95 1.08 12.45 5.09
C GLY A 95 1.89 12.06 3.84
N THR A 96 1.91 10.77 3.53
CA THR A 96 2.59 10.26 2.33
C THR A 96 1.91 10.71 1.04
N ILE A 97 0.58 10.75 1.01
CA ILE A 97 -0.17 11.23 -0.16
C ILE A 97 0.14 12.71 -0.38
N HIS A 98 0.07 13.56 0.67
CA HIS A 98 0.40 14.98 0.58
C HIS A 98 1.85 15.21 0.10
N TYR A 99 2.80 14.43 0.61
CA TYR A 99 4.17 14.47 0.12
C TYR A 99 4.24 14.16 -1.38
N LEU A 100 3.62 13.08 -1.83
CA LEU A 100 3.71 12.63 -3.23
C LEU A 100 3.02 13.57 -4.23
N ILE A 101 2.02 14.34 -3.80
CA ILE A 101 1.29 15.29 -4.67
C ILE A 101 1.84 16.72 -4.58
N SER A 102 2.78 17.00 -3.69
CA SER A 102 3.37 18.32 -3.47
C SER A 102 4.73 18.48 -4.16
N ASP A 103 5.24 19.70 -4.18
CA ASP A 103 6.57 20.04 -4.70
C ASP A 103 7.70 19.47 -3.83
N ALA A 104 7.42 19.09 -2.58
CA ALA A 104 8.40 18.40 -1.72
C ALA A 104 8.89 17.07 -2.33
N SER A 105 8.13 16.49 -3.26
CA SER A 105 8.49 15.28 -3.99
C SER A 105 8.79 15.53 -5.47
N SER A 106 9.19 16.75 -5.86
CA SER A 106 9.40 17.14 -7.26
C SER A 106 10.38 16.24 -8.02
N PHE A 107 11.32 15.60 -7.33
CA PHE A 107 12.29 14.65 -7.92
C PHE A 107 11.96 13.18 -7.63
N VAL A 108 10.71 12.87 -7.23
CA VAL A 108 10.25 11.51 -6.92
C VAL A 108 9.23 11.06 -7.96
N THR A 109 9.61 10.09 -8.79
CA THR A 109 8.73 9.43 -9.76
C THR A 109 9.09 7.96 -9.87
N GLY A 110 8.12 7.07 -10.09
CA GLY A 110 8.28 5.63 -10.13
C GLY A 110 8.43 4.97 -8.74
N ALA A 111 8.27 5.72 -7.66
CA ALA A 111 8.41 5.21 -6.30
C ALA A 111 7.17 4.42 -5.86
N LEU A 112 7.42 3.38 -5.05
CA LEU A 112 6.40 2.66 -4.28
C LEU A 112 6.62 2.99 -2.80
N SER A 113 5.79 3.87 -2.24
CA SER A 113 5.94 4.37 -0.87
C SER A 113 5.15 3.51 0.10
N VAL A 114 5.85 2.73 0.91
CA VAL A 114 5.26 1.82 1.90
C VAL A 114 4.80 2.59 3.14
N VAL A 115 3.56 2.32 3.58
CA VAL A 115 2.95 2.86 4.81
C VAL A 115 2.19 1.72 5.48
N ASP A 116 2.87 0.92 6.29
CA ASP A 116 2.42 -0.41 6.68
C ASP A 116 2.67 -0.77 8.16
N GLY A 117 3.16 0.16 8.96
CA GLY A 117 3.52 -0.10 10.36
C GLY A 117 4.68 -1.09 10.55
N GLY A 118 5.50 -1.28 9.51
CA GLY A 118 6.67 -2.15 9.51
C GLY A 118 6.39 -3.59 9.06
N PHE A 119 5.20 -3.87 8.53
CA PHE A 119 4.80 -5.22 8.11
C PHE A 119 5.76 -5.82 7.08
N ASP A 120 6.13 -5.07 6.03
CA ASP A 120 7.06 -5.56 5.00
C ASP A 120 8.49 -5.72 5.50
N ALA A 121 8.91 -4.85 6.40
CA ALA A 121 10.27 -4.85 6.95
C ALA A 121 10.49 -5.96 7.99
N PHE A 122 9.42 -6.51 8.57
CA PHE A 122 9.52 -7.49 9.65
C PHE A 122 9.84 -8.88 9.11
N SER A 123 11.00 -9.40 9.51
CA SER A 123 11.42 -10.78 9.26
C SER A 123 12.16 -11.31 10.47
N ILE A 124 12.12 -12.62 10.67
CA ILE A 124 12.83 -13.36 11.70
C ILE A 124 13.82 -14.33 11.04
#